data_bdba458e84235c41ae5d11e5195ac789
#
_entry.id   bdba458e84235c41ae5d11e5195ac789
#
_cell.length_a   1.000
_cell.length_b   1.000
_cell.length_c   1.000
_cell.angle_alpha   90.00
_cell.angle_beta   90.00
_cell.angle_gamma   90.00
#
_symmetry.space_group_name_H-M   'P 1'
#
loop_
_entity.id
_entity.type
_entity.pdbx_description
1 polymer ?
#
loop_
_entity_poly.entity_id
_entity_poly.type
_entity_poly.pdbx_seq_one_letter_code
_entity_poly.pdbx_strand_id
1 'polypeptide(L)'
;MLKPISITAISSISALGHAPATVWETYLEKTRLFSKMEGDWVSKISAESEQAIAQLIQEKTAYKNLDRTVLLAILNARACVTSLKFQQKRIGVNVGSSRGATGLIEGYHKQFLEREKVSPFASPTTTMGNISSWVAQDAGLDGVTIDHSVTCSTAMHSLLNGIAWLQADMADAFLVGGSEA
;
A
#
# COMPACT_ATOMS: atom_id res chain seq x y z
N MET A 1 1.01 8.27 -32.02
CA MET A 1 1.26 6.83 -31.70
C MET A 1 1.54 6.78 -30.20
N LEU A 2 0.91 5.88 -29.45
CA LEU A 2 1.15 5.75 -28.00
C LEU A 2 2.57 5.24 -27.76
N LYS A 3 3.28 5.82 -26.77
CA LYS A 3 4.62 5.36 -26.38
C LYS A 3 4.50 4.01 -25.65
N PRO A 4 5.37 3.03 -25.91
CA PRO A 4 5.39 1.79 -25.13
C PRO A 4 5.76 2.10 -23.68
N ILE A 5 5.11 1.42 -22.72
CA ILE A 5 5.37 1.53 -21.30
C ILE A 5 5.82 0.16 -20.80
N SER A 6 6.87 0.12 -19.99
CA SER A 6 7.44 -1.09 -19.41
C SER A 6 7.17 -1.16 -17.92
N ILE A 7 6.84 -2.36 -17.42
CA ILE A 7 6.87 -2.68 -16.00
C ILE A 7 8.30 -3.06 -15.64
N THR A 8 8.94 -2.33 -14.74
CA THR A 8 10.35 -2.49 -14.39
C THR A 8 10.56 -3.14 -13.02
N ALA A 9 9.56 -3.14 -12.16
CA ALA A 9 9.57 -3.83 -10.88
C ALA A 9 8.16 -4.30 -10.51
N ILE A 10 8.07 -5.41 -9.81
CA ILE A 10 6.83 -5.97 -9.26
C ILE A 10 7.12 -6.48 -7.86
N SER A 11 6.26 -6.18 -6.91
CA SER A 11 6.33 -6.71 -5.54
C SER A 11 4.92 -6.96 -5.02
N SER A 12 4.79 -7.94 -4.12
CA SER A 12 3.53 -8.25 -3.43
C SER A 12 3.79 -8.75 -2.02
N ILE A 13 2.87 -8.46 -1.11
CA ILE A 13 2.81 -9.04 0.24
C ILE A 13 1.39 -9.57 0.43
N SER A 14 1.27 -10.86 0.69
CA SER A 14 -0.02 -11.52 0.90
C SER A 14 0.15 -12.78 1.73
N ALA A 15 -0.93 -13.52 1.97
CA ALA A 15 -0.85 -14.84 2.58
C ALA A 15 -0.08 -15.87 1.74
N LEU A 16 0.09 -15.63 0.44
CA LEU A 16 0.95 -16.45 -0.42
C LEU A 16 2.44 -16.24 -0.14
N GLY A 17 2.80 -15.17 0.58
CA GLY A 17 4.18 -14.75 0.82
C GLY A 17 4.49 -13.39 0.19
N HIS A 18 5.79 -13.07 0.10
CA HIS A 18 6.29 -11.84 -0.51
C HIS A 18 7.38 -12.09 -1.57
N ALA A 19 8.15 -13.17 -1.45
CA ALA A 19 9.15 -13.53 -2.45
C ALA A 19 8.46 -14.11 -3.69
N PRO A 20 8.76 -13.64 -4.92
CA PRO A 20 8.06 -14.08 -6.13
C PRO A 20 8.05 -15.60 -6.35
N ALA A 21 9.14 -16.28 -6.04
CA ALA A 21 9.24 -17.73 -6.15
C ALA A 21 8.27 -18.42 -5.17
N THR A 22 8.28 -18.01 -3.90
CA THR A 22 7.39 -18.55 -2.86
C THR A 22 5.93 -18.29 -3.19
N VAL A 23 5.59 -17.09 -3.65
CA VAL A 23 4.22 -16.74 -4.07
C VAL A 23 3.76 -17.67 -5.18
N TRP A 24 4.62 -17.92 -6.18
CA TRP A 24 4.31 -18.78 -7.30
C TRP A 24 4.15 -20.25 -6.89
N GLU A 25 5.06 -20.78 -6.08
CA GLU A 25 5.01 -22.14 -5.54
C GLU A 25 3.74 -22.36 -4.71
N THR A 26 3.46 -21.46 -3.75
CA THR A 26 2.26 -21.54 -2.91
C THR A 26 0.97 -21.48 -3.74
N TYR A 27 0.97 -20.67 -4.80
CA TYR A 27 -0.17 -20.60 -5.73
C TYR A 27 -0.41 -21.92 -6.46
N LEU A 28 0.65 -22.59 -6.88
CA LEU A 28 0.58 -23.87 -7.59
C LEU A 28 0.19 -25.04 -6.68
N GLU A 29 0.58 -25.01 -5.41
CA GLU A 29 0.31 -26.08 -4.44
C GLU A 29 -1.18 -26.23 -4.08
N LYS A 30 -2.03 -25.29 -4.49
CA LYS A 30 -3.47 -25.26 -4.15
C LYS A 30 -3.75 -25.32 -2.64
N THR A 31 -2.81 -24.88 -1.82
CA THR A 31 -2.91 -24.86 -0.36
C THR A 31 -3.97 -23.86 0.07
N ARG A 32 -4.80 -24.22 1.03
CA ARG A 32 -5.77 -23.30 1.64
C ARG A 32 -5.06 -22.44 2.68
N LEU A 33 -5.06 -21.13 2.44
CA LEU A 33 -4.41 -20.13 3.31
C LEU A 33 -5.38 -19.46 4.27
N PHE A 34 -6.55 -20.04 4.49
CA PHE A 34 -7.53 -19.54 5.44
C PHE A 34 -7.41 -20.26 6.77
N SER A 35 -7.51 -19.52 7.87
CA SER A 35 -7.59 -20.03 9.24
C SER A 35 -8.73 -19.36 9.99
N LYS A 36 -9.28 -20.04 10.99
CA LYS A 36 -10.26 -19.44 11.90
C LYS A 36 -9.55 -18.61 12.97
N MET A 37 -10.03 -17.38 13.18
CA MET A 37 -9.61 -16.51 14.26
C MET A 37 -10.86 -15.84 14.84
N GLU A 38 -11.11 -16.05 16.15
CA GLU A 38 -12.25 -15.47 16.87
C GLU A 38 -13.63 -15.74 16.23
N GLY A 39 -13.74 -16.86 15.50
CA GLY A 39 -14.96 -17.24 14.79
C GLY A 39 -14.99 -16.94 13.30
N ASP A 40 -14.17 -16.00 12.84
CA ASP A 40 -14.11 -15.57 11.44
C ASP A 40 -13.03 -16.29 10.64
N TRP A 41 -13.24 -16.39 9.33
CA TRP A 41 -12.23 -16.89 8.40
C TRP A 41 -11.33 -15.75 7.97
N VAL A 42 -10.03 -15.90 8.21
CA VAL A 42 -9.01 -14.90 7.87
C VAL A 42 -7.88 -15.54 7.06
N SER A 43 -7.23 -14.73 6.25
CA SER A 43 -6.01 -15.08 5.52
C SER A 43 -4.87 -14.21 6.05
N LYS A 44 -3.91 -14.83 6.76
CA LYS A 44 -2.83 -14.10 7.44
C LYS A 44 -1.61 -14.00 6.53
N ILE A 45 -0.93 -12.87 6.56
CA ILE A 45 0.41 -12.75 5.96
C ILE A 45 1.42 -13.57 6.77
N SER A 46 2.59 -13.83 6.19
CA SER A 46 3.64 -14.62 6.85
C SER A 46 4.17 -13.96 8.13
N ALA A 47 4.71 -14.77 9.05
CA ALA A 47 5.36 -14.26 10.27
C ALA A 47 6.53 -13.32 9.94
N GLU A 48 7.25 -13.56 8.86
CA GLU A 48 8.33 -12.71 8.37
C GLU A 48 7.79 -11.33 7.95
N SER A 49 6.67 -11.29 7.23
CA SER A 49 6.03 -10.02 6.86
C SER A 49 5.50 -9.26 8.08
N GLU A 50 4.96 -9.96 9.09
CA GLU A 50 4.57 -9.34 10.37
C GLU A 50 5.77 -8.74 11.10
N GLN A 51 6.90 -9.44 11.13
CA GLN A 51 8.13 -8.94 11.73
C GLN A 51 8.65 -7.71 10.98
N ALA A 52 8.58 -7.69 9.65
CA ALA A 52 8.98 -6.54 8.86
C ALA A 52 8.10 -5.31 9.16
N ILE A 53 6.78 -5.48 9.34
CA ILE A 53 5.90 -4.40 9.78
C ILE A 53 6.30 -3.90 11.17
N ALA A 54 6.56 -4.80 12.11
CA ALA A 54 6.96 -4.43 13.46
C ALA A 54 8.28 -3.65 13.47
N GLN A 55 9.24 -4.02 12.63
CA GLN A 55 10.50 -3.28 12.45
C GLN A 55 10.26 -1.90 11.83
N LEU A 56 9.45 -1.82 10.76
CA LEU A 56 9.10 -0.57 10.11
C LEU A 56 8.51 0.45 11.10
N ILE A 57 7.60 0.01 11.99
CA ILE A 57 6.99 0.86 13.00
C ILE A 57 8.04 1.46 13.95
N GLN A 58 9.14 0.77 14.21
CA GLN A 58 10.21 1.27 15.09
C GLN A 58 11.14 2.27 14.40
N GLU A 59 11.19 2.33 13.08
CA GLU A 59 12.10 3.21 12.35
C GLU A 59 11.75 4.70 12.54
N LYS A 60 10.45 5.03 12.57
CA LYS A 60 9.99 6.42 12.70
C LYS A 60 8.79 6.51 13.66
N THR A 61 8.81 7.47 14.56
CA THR A 61 7.70 7.68 15.51
C THR A 61 6.35 7.90 14.80
N ALA A 62 6.36 8.54 13.64
CA ALA A 62 5.16 8.79 12.84
C ALA A 62 4.46 7.49 12.39
N TYR A 63 5.21 6.43 12.14
CA TYR A 63 4.65 5.16 11.66
C TYR A 63 3.81 4.42 12.70
N LYS A 64 3.99 4.72 13.98
CA LYS A 64 3.18 4.14 15.08
C LYS A 64 1.69 4.48 15.00
N ASN A 65 1.35 5.55 14.30
CA ASN A 65 -0.02 6.02 14.15
C ASN A 65 -0.64 5.66 12.78
N LEU A 66 0.11 4.96 11.92
CA LEU A 66 -0.38 4.59 10.59
C LEU A 66 -1.20 3.31 10.65
N ASP A 67 -2.20 3.28 9.78
CA ASP A 67 -2.97 2.07 9.53
C ASP A 67 -2.08 0.98 8.90
N ARG A 68 -2.45 -0.28 9.17
CA ARG A 68 -1.75 -1.44 8.62
C ARG A 68 -1.71 -1.42 7.09
N THR A 69 -2.78 -0.94 6.44
CA THR A 69 -2.86 -0.78 4.99
C THR A 69 -1.72 0.11 4.47
N VAL A 70 -1.42 1.21 5.17
CA VAL A 70 -0.32 2.12 4.81
C VAL A 70 1.04 1.47 5.03
N LEU A 71 1.23 0.78 6.16
CA LEU A 71 2.50 0.11 6.49
C LEU A 71 2.84 -0.99 5.47
N LEU A 72 1.86 -1.78 5.05
CA LEU A 72 2.01 -2.79 3.99
C LEU A 72 2.38 -2.14 2.65
N ALA A 73 1.74 -1.02 2.30
CA ALA A 73 2.06 -0.29 1.09
C ALA A 73 3.51 0.23 1.09
N ILE A 74 3.98 0.79 2.21
CA ILE A 74 5.37 1.26 2.35
C ILE A 74 6.35 0.10 2.18
N LEU A 75 6.17 -1.02 2.88
CA LEU A 75 7.06 -2.17 2.78
C LEU A 75 7.14 -2.70 1.34
N ASN A 76 5.98 -2.82 0.70
CA ASN A 76 5.91 -3.33 -0.67
C ASN A 76 6.53 -2.36 -1.68
N ALA A 77 6.32 -1.06 -1.50
CA ALA A 77 6.93 -0.02 -2.31
C ALA A 77 8.46 -0.01 -2.21
N ARG A 78 9.03 -0.18 -1.01
CA ARG A 78 10.48 -0.26 -0.79
C ARG A 78 11.12 -1.38 -1.62
N ALA A 79 10.48 -2.55 -1.71
CA ALA A 79 10.97 -3.66 -2.51
C ALA A 79 11.03 -3.31 -4.01
N CYS A 80 10.06 -2.55 -4.52
CA CYS A 80 10.09 -2.05 -5.90
C CYS A 80 11.18 -0.99 -6.10
N VAL A 81 11.27 -0.01 -5.19
CA VAL A 81 12.18 1.13 -5.30
C VAL A 81 13.65 0.70 -5.19
N THR A 82 13.98 -0.23 -4.29
CA THR A 82 15.35 -0.73 -4.09
C THR A 82 15.91 -1.43 -5.33
N SER A 83 15.05 -2.03 -6.15
CA SER A 83 15.46 -2.72 -7.38
C SER A 83 15.76 -1.78 -8.55
N LEU A 84 15.44 -0.49 -8.41
CA LEU A 84 15.50 0.48 -9.50
C LEU A 84 16.69 1.44 -9.35
N LYS A 85 17.49 1.57 -10.39
CA LYS A 85 18.44 2.67 -10.53
C LYS A 85 17.69 3.88 -11.08
N PHE A 86 17.08 4.66 -10.21
CA PHE A 86 16.33 5.85 -10.64
C PHE A 86 17.27 6.93 -11.18
N GLN A 87 17.21 7.15 -12.48
CA GLN A 87 17.69 8.36 -13.13
C GLN A 87 16.53 9.33 -13.42
N GLN A 88 15.30 8.88 -13.18
CA GLN A 88 14.09 9.62 -13.43
C GLN A 88 13.87 10.68 -12.34
N LYS A 89 13.43 11.86 -12.74
CA LYS A 89 13.22 13.00 -11.84
C LYS A 89 11.78 13.20 -11.42
N ARG A 90 10.80 12.77 -12.26
CA ARG A 90 9.37 12.96 -12.00
C ARG A 90 8.72 11.58 -11.78
N ILE A 91 8.84 11.06 -10.55
CA ILE A 91 8.28 9.75 -10.21
C ILE A 91 6.98 9.97 -9.44
N GLY A 92 5.85 9.66 -10.07
CA GLY A 92 4.55 9.73 -9.43
C GLY A 92 4.23 8.49 -8.60
N VAL A 93 3.30 8.62 -7.67
CA VAL A 93 2.80 7.52 -6.82
C VAL A 93 1.29 7.49 -6.88
N ASN A 94 0.73 6.32 -7.17
CA ASN A 94 -0.70 6.07 -7.06
C ASN A 94 -0.96 4.69 -6.46
N VAL A 95 -1.16 4.65 -5.15
CA VAL A 95 -1.51 3.45 -4.40
C VAL A 95 -2.88 3.67 -3.79
N GLY A 96 -3.87 2.93 -4.24
CA GLY A 96 -5.24 3.06 -3.74
C GLY A 96 -5.62 1.94 -2.76
N SER A 97 -6.79 2.12 -2.14
CA SER A 97 -7.43 1.13 -1.27
C SER A 97 -8.92 1.16 -1.47
N SER A 98 -9.59 0.03 -1.33
CA SER A 98 -11.06 -0.02 -1.43
C SER A 98 -11.72 0.60 -0.20
N ARG A 99 -11.13 0.47 0.97
CA ARG A 99 -11.70 0.89 2.26
C ARG A 99 -10.79 1.83 3.06
N GLY A 100 -9.51 1.86 2.76
CA GLY A 100 -8.52 2.66 3.49
C GLY A 100 -8.33 2.18 4.93
N ALA A 101 -8.08 3.12 5.83
CA ALA A 101 -7.79 2.89 7.24
C ALA A 101 -9.06 2.59 8.06
N THR A 102 -9.83 1.56 7.70
CA THR A 102 -11.12 1.23 8.33
C THR A 102 -10.97 1.01 9.84
N GLY A 103 -9.95 0.26 10.28
CA GLY A 103 -9.73 0.00 11.71
C GLY A 103 -9.47 1.28 12.52
N LEU A 104 -8.71 2.22 11.97
CA LEU A 104 -8.49 3.53 12.62
C LEU A 104 -9.77 4.37 12.65
N ILE A 105 -10.57 4.35 11.58
CA ILE A 105 -11.85 5.07 11.51
C ILE A 105 -12.79 4.57 12.61
N GLU A 106 -12.94 3.26 12.74
CA GLU A 106 -13.77 2.63 13.77
C GLU A 106 -13.26 2.95 15.18
N GLY A 107 -11.95 2.87 15.40
CA GLY A 107 -11.33 3.21 16.68
C GLY A 107 -11.54 4.67 17.07
N TYR A 108 -11.35 5.62 16.18
CA TYR A 108 -11.58 7.03 16.43
C TYR A 108 -13.08 7.35 16.59
N HIS A 109 -13.96 6.70 15.85
CA HIS A 109 -15.39 6.84 16.01
C HIS A 109 -15.83 6.39 17.41
N LYS A 110 -15.39 5.23 17.86
CA LYS A 110 -15.61 4.73 19.22
C LYS A 110 -15.09 5.73 20.28
N GLN A 111 -13.86 6.23 20.10
CA GLN A 111 -13.28 7.23 21.00
C GLN A 111 -14.13 8.50 21.07
N PHE A 112 -14.67 8.96 19.94
CA PHE A 112 -15.54 10.13 19.89
C PHE A 112 -16.85 9.90 20.65
N LEU A 113 -17.48 8.73 20.46
CA LEU A 113 -18.71 8.39 21.18
C LEU A 113 -18.52 8.31 22.71
N GLU A 114 -17.34 7.84 23.14
CA GLU A 114 -17.04 7.69 24.58
C GLU A 114 -16.59 8.99 25.26
N ARG A 115 -15.91 9.88 24.51
CA ARG A 115 -15.19 11.04 25.11
C ARG A 115 -15.52 12.38 24.48
N GLU A 116 -16.35 12.41 23.44
CA GLU A 116 -16.66 13.59 22.61
C GLU A 116 -15.41 14.29 22.04
N LYS A 117 -14.28 13.59 22.02
CA LYS A 117 -12.96 14.06 21.54
C LYS A 117 -12.22 12.94 20.84
N VAL A 118 -11.45 13.31 19.84
CA VAL A 118 -10.53 12.40 19.15
C VAL A 118 -9.15 13.00 19.04
N SER A 119 -8.15 12.15 18.75
CA SER A 119 -6.78 12.57 18.47
C SER A 119 -6.74 13.54 17.27
N PRO A 120 -5.86 14.56 17.28
CA PRO A 120 -5.58 15.39 16.10
C PRO A 120 -5.10 14.57 14.90
N PHE A 121 -4.57 13.38 15.13
CA PHE A 121 -4.14 12.45 14.07
C PHE A 121 -5.30 11.75 13.37
N ALA A 122 -6.54 11.81 13.88
CA ALA A 122 -7.68 11.12 13.29
C ALA A 122 -7.86 11.49 11.80
N SER A 123 -7.87 12.79 11.48
CA SER A 123 -8.03 13.24 10.09
C SER A 123 -6.88 12.80 9.18
N PRO A 124 -5.60 13.14 9.45
CA PRO A 124 -4.51 12.82 8.52
C PRO A 124 -4.20 11.33 8.39
N THR A 125 -4.62 10.48 9.34
CA THR A 125 -4.36 9.03 9.28
C THR A 125 -5.52 8.22 8.72
N THR A 126 -6.70 8.82 8.54
CA THR A 126 -7.90 8.15 8.02
C THR A 126 -8.34 8.66 6.65
N THR A 127 -7.78 9.76 6.15
CA THR A 127 -8.06 10.22 4.78
C THR A 127 -7.55 9.21 3.77
N MET A 128 -8.33 8.99 2.72
CA MET A 128 -7.95 8.05 1.66
C MET A 128 -6.67 8.47 0.93
N GLY A 129 -6.36 9.77 0.92
CA GLY A 129 -5.15 10.35 0.32
C GLY A 129 -3.85 10.04 1.05
N ASN A 130 -3.86 9.32 2.16
CA ASN A 130 -2.65 9.16 2.94
C ASN A 130 -1.71 8.04 2.46
N ILE A 131 -2.20 7.03 1.74
CA ILE A 131 -1.38 5.87 1.34
C ILE A 131 -0.28 6.29 0.38
N SER A 132 -0.63 6.92 -0.75
CA SER A 132 0.36 7.38 -1.73
C SER A 132 1.30 8.43 -1.15
N SER A 133 0.78 9.34 -0.34
CA SER A 133 1.60 10.37 0.32
C SER A 133 2.65 9.78 1.26
N TRP A 134 2.28 8.78 2.07
CA TRP A 134 3.24 8.09 2.95
C TRP A 134 4.24 7.25 2.19
N VAL A 135 3.82 6.57 1.13
CA VAL A 135 4.71 5.83 0.23
C VAL A 135 5.70 6.77 -0.43
N ALA A 136 5.25 7.89 -0.98
CA ALA A 136 6.11 8.89 -1.61
C ALA A 136 7.12 9.48 -0.62
N GLN A 137 6.66 9.85 0.59
CA GLN A 137 7.52 10.39 1.64
C GLN A 137 8.58 9.39 2.10
N ASP A 138 8.19 8.11 2.27
CA ASP A 138 9.12 7.07 2.68
C ASP A 138 10.21 6.80 1.64
N ALA A 139 9.81 6.73 0.38
CA ALA A 139 10.68 6.48 -0.75
C ALA A 139 11.47 7.71 -1.23
N GLY A 140 11.23 8.90 -0.66
CA GLY A 140 11.89 10.14 -1.08
C GLY A 140 11.51 10.57 -2.49
N LEU A 141 10.26 10.31 -2.90
CA LEU A 141 9.73 10.67 -4.22
C LEU A 141 9.01 12.01 -4.14
N ASP A 142 9.31 12.91 -5.06
CA ASP A 142 8.79 14.29 -5.11
C ASP A 142 7.79 14.54 -6.25
N GLY A 143 7.43 13.49 -6.98
CA GLY A 143 6.42 13.54 -8.03
C GLY A 143 4.99 13.65 -7.50
N VAL A 144 4.03 13.64 -8.42
CA VAL A 144 2.61 13.70 -8.08
C VAL A 144 2.17 12.47 -7.28
N THR A 145 1.38 12.70 -6.24
CA THR A 145 0.72 11.64 -5.47
C THR A 145 -0.77 11.66 -5.75
N ILE A 146 -1.31 10.52 -6.13
CA ILE A 146 -2.74 10.36 -6.43
C ILE A 146 -3.27 9.24 -5.55
N ASP A 147 -4.39 9.50 -4.90
CA ASP A 147 -5.13 8.49 -4.16
C ASP A 147 -6.56 8.42 -4.69
N HIS A 148 -7.10 7.22 -4.72
CA HIS A 148 -8.49 7.00 -5.12
C HIS A 148 -8.98 5.66 -4.59
N SER A 149 -10.29 5.49 -4.66
CA SER A 149 -10.94 4.20 -4.42
C SER A 149 -11.98 3.93 -5.50
N VAL A 150 -11.89 2.75 -6.09
CA VAL A 150 -12.88 2.18 -7.00
C VAL A 150 -13.19 0.75 -6.53
N THR A 151 -13.33 0.58 -5.23
CA THR A 151 -13.59 -0.72 -4.60
C THR A 151 -12.57 -1.80 -5.04
N CYS A 152 -13.01 -2.99 -5.40
CA CYS A 152 -12.14 -4.14 -5.75
C CYS A 152 -11.23 -3.90 -6.98
N SER A 153 -11.53 -2.92 -7.81
CA SER A 153 -10.73 -2.60 -9.01
C SER A 153 -9.71 -1.48 -8.80
N THR A 154 -9.54 -0.99 -7.57
CA THR A 154 -8.68 0.16 -7.25
C THR A 154 -7.25 0.00 -7.77
N ALA A 155 -6.61 -1.15 -7.56
CA ALA A 155 -5.25 -1.40 -8.05
C ALA A 155 -5.14 -1.30 -9.58
N MET A 156 -6.14 -1.79 -10.30
CA MET A 156 -6.15 -1.69 -11.77
C MET A 156 -6.34 -0.25 -12.25
N HIS A 157 -7.14 0.54 -11.54
CA HIS A 157 -7.29 1.96 -11.84
C HIS A 157 -6.02 2.75 -11.50
N SER A 158 -5.27 2.37 -10.47
CA SER A 158 -3.93 2.95 -10.20
C SER A 158 -3.00 2.76 -11.40
N LEU A 159 -3.00 1.55 -11.98
CA LEU A 159 -2.21 1.26 -13.19
C LEU A 159 -2.66 2.12 -14.37
N LEU A 160 -3.97 2.22 -14.62
CA LEU A 160 -4.51 3.06 -15.69
C LEU A 160 -4.14 4.54 -15.53
N ASN A 161 -4.20 5.06 -14.31
CA ASN A 161 -3.78 6.42 -14.00
C ASN A 161 -2.29 6.61 -14.32
N GLY A 162 -1.42 5.72 -13.84
CA GLY A 162 0.01 5.77 -14.13
C GLY A 162 0.29 5.77 -15.63
N ILE A 163 -0.38 4.90 -16.40
CA ILE A 163 -0.29 4.87 -17.86
C ILE A 163 -0.70 6.21 -18.47
N ALA A 164 -1.81 6.79 -18.05
CA ALA A 164 -2.31 8.07 -18.57
C ALA A 164 -1.31 9.20 -18.34
N TRP A 165 -0.72 9.30 -17.15
CA TRP A 165 0.28 10.31 -16.80
C TRP A 165 1.57 10.16 -17.60
N LEU A 166 2.05 8.90 -17.81
CA LEU A 166 3.22 8.61 -18.63
C LEU A 166 2.97 8.92 -20.11
N GLN A 167 1.77 8.61 -20.63
CA GLN A 167 1.40 8.94 -22.01
C GLN A 167 1.29 10.44 -22.25
N ALA A 168 0.83 11.19 -21.25
CA ALA A 168 0.73 12.64 -21.27
C ALA A 168 2.09 13.37 -21.08
N ASP A 169 3.19 12.63 -20.87
CA ASP A 169 4.52 13.18 -20.56
C ASP A 169 4.56 14.02 -19.27
N MET A 170 3.67 13.73 -18.33
CA MET A 170 3.59 14.44 -17.05
C MET A 170 4.40 13.77 -15.94
N ALA A 171 4.89 12.55 -16.18
CA ALA A 171 5.78 11.80 -15.31
C ALA A 171 6.76 10.96 -16.13
N ASP A 172 7.91 10.64 -15.55
CA ASP A 172 8.95 9.79 -16.14
C ASP A 172 8.78 8.33 -15.71
N ALA A 173 8.28 8.12 -14.50
CA ALA A 173 7.91 6.81 -13.96
C ALA A 173 6.73 6.94 -13.00
N PHE A 174 6.06 5.83 -12.72
CA PHE A 174 4.95 5.78 -11.76
C PHE A 174 5.02 4.51 -10.93
N LEU A 175 4.96 4.67 -9.62
CA LEU A 175 4.74 3.59 -8.67
C LEU A 175 3.23 3.42 -8.48
N VAL A 176 2.69 2.27 -8.85
CA VAL A 176 1.24 2.02 -8.86
C VAL A 176 0.89 0.75 -8.11
N GLY A 177 -0.24 0.72 -7.46
CA GLY A 177 -0.68 -0.47 -6.74
C GLY A 177 -1.97 -0.31 -5.95
N GLY A 178 -2.26 -1.33 -5.14
CA GLY A 178 -3.33 -1.33 -4.16
C GLY A 178 -2.87 -1.97 -2.86
N SER A 179 -3.43 -1.54 -1.74
CA SER A 179 -3.16 -2.10 -0.41
C SER A 179 -4.45 -2.22 0.39
N GLU A 180 -4.63 -3.37 1.02
CA GLU A 180 -5.75 -3.69 1.91
C GLU A 180 -5.24 -4.43 3.14
N ALA A 181 -5.89 -4.22 4.32
CA ALA A 181 -5.59 -4.89 5.57
C ALA A 181 -6.85 -5.16 6.40
#